data_a1f9062bec7e314813f4e7841452a8d0
#
_entry.id   a1f9062bec7e314813f4e7841452a8d0
#
_cell.length_a   1.000
_cell.length_b   1.000
_cell.length_c   1.000
_cell.angle_alpha   90.00
_cell.angle_beta   90.00
_cell.angle_gamma   90.00
#
_symmetry.space_group_name_H-M   'P 1'
#
loop_
_entity.id
_entity.type
_entity.pdbx_description
1 polymer ?
#
loop_
_entity_poly.entity_id
_entity_poly.type
_entity_poly.pdbx_seq_one_letter_code
_entity_poly.pdbx_strand_id
1 'polypeptide(L)' 'MTWAPEARTELRAIDRETAMQILYCVDRYLANRVGDVKKLKAPRIGFRLRGGDYRVFFDNKSANSIEITTVRHRREAYR' A
#
# COMPACT_ATOMS: atom_id res chain seq x y z
N MET A 1 12.08 1.93 0.18
CA MET A 1 10.77 1.42 0.60
C MET A 1 10.94 0.43 1.74
N THR A 2 10.17 0.60 2.78
CA THR A 2 10.22 -0.26 3.96
C THR A 2 8.83 -0.88 4.18
N TRP A 3 8.79 -2.11 4.69
CA TRP A 3 7.55 -2.82 4.99
C TRP A 3 7.45 -3.06 6.48
N ALA A 4 6.35 -2.62 7.09
CA ALA A 4 6.07 -2.97 8.48
C ALA A 4 5.85 -4.49 8.58
N PRO A 5 6.19 -5.12 9.72
CA PRO A 5 6.01 -6.57 9.88
C PRO A 5 4.59 -7.04 9.60
N GLU A 6 3.60 -6.28 10.02
CA GLU A 6 2.18 -6.58 9.76
C GLU A 6 1.89 -6.62 8.27
N ALA A 7 2.39 -5.64 7.53
CA ALA A 7 2.19 -5.58 6.07
C ALA A 7 2.85 -6.76 5.36
N ARG A 8 4.03 -7.19 5.82
CA ARG A 8 4.69 -8.36 5.26
C ARG A 8 3.86 -9.62 5.46
N THR A 9 3.31 -9.79 6.65
CA THR A 9 2.47 -10.94 6.96
C THR A 9 1.22 -10.94 6.10
N GLU A 10 0.59 -9.80 5.93
CA GLU A 10 -0.58 -9.66 5.08
C GLU A 10 -0.27 -9.99 3.62
N LEU A 11 0.85 -9.48 3.11
CA LEU A 11 1.26 -9.76 1.73
C LEU A 11 1.51 -11.23 1.50
N ARG A 12 2.13 -11.92 2.46
CA ARG A 12 2.42 -13.36 2.36
C ARG A 12 1.15 -14.21 2.35
N ALA A 13 0.08 -13.72 2.93
CA ALA A 13 -1.21 -14.42 2.96
C ALA A 13 -1.97 -14.29 1.64
N ILE A 14 -1.54 -13.43 0.74
CA ILE A 14 -2.17 -13.19 -0.56
C ILE A 14 -1.53 -14.13 -1.58
N ASP A 15 -2.32 -14.61 -2.57
CA ASP A 15 -1.80 -15.43 -3.63
C ASP A 15 -0.69 -14.71 -4.42
N ARG A 16 0.23 -15.49 -4.98
CA ARG A 16 1.44 -14.95 -5.61
C ARG A 16 1.15 -13.93 -6.71
N GLU A 17 0.23 -14.22 -7.61
CA GLU A 17 -0.08 -13.33 -8.72
C GLU A 17 -0.61 -11.99 -8.24
N THR A 18 -1.53 -12.02 -7.29
CA THR A 18 -2.10 -10.80 -6.70
C THR A 18 -1.02 -10.02 -5.95
N ALA A 19 -0.18 -10.71 -5.18
CA ALA A 19 0.92 -10.07 -4.46
C ALA A 19 1.89 -9.38 -5.43
N MET A 20 2.19 -10.02 -6.57
CA MET A 20 3.05 -9.41 -7.59
C MET A 20 2.43 -8.17 -8.21
N GLN A 21 1.11 -8.19 -8.44
CA GLN A 21 0.40 -7.01 -8.94
C GLN A 21 0.46 -5.85 -7.95
N ILE A 22 0.31 -6.14 -6.66
CA ILE A 22 0.41 -5.14 -5.60
C ILE A 22 1.82 -4.52 -5.61
N LEU A 23 2.85 -5.35 -5.64
CA LEU A 23 4.24 -4.89 -5.68
C LEU A 23 4.50 -4.04 -6.93
N TYR A 24 3.97 -4.45 -8.07
CA TYR A 24 4.09 -3.68 -9.29
C TYR A 24 3.48 -2.28 -9.16
N CYS A 25 2.29 -2.19 -8.56
CA CYS A 25 1.63 -0.91 -8.33
C CYS A 25 2.45 0.01 -7.43
N VAL A 26 3.03 -0.56 -6.37
CA VAL A 26 3.89 0.20 -5.45
C VAL A 26 5.14 0.70 -6.16
N ASP A 27 5.82 -0.17 -6.90
CA ASP A 27 7.04 0.19 -7.63
C ASP A 27 6.77 1.28 -8.67
N ARG A 28 5.67 1.15 -9.41
CA ARG A 28 5.27 2.13 -10.41
C ARG A 28 5.01 3.50 -9.77
N TYR A 29 4.33 3.52 -8.63
CA TYR A 29 4.08 4.75 -7.91
C TYR A 29 5.39 5.41 -7.45
N LEU A 30 6.30 4.61 -6.90
CA LEU A 30 7.60 5.13 -6.44
C LEU A 30 8.45 5.67 -7.59
N ALA A 31 8.44 4.98 -8.73
CA ALA A 31 9.26 5.37 -9.88
C ALA A 31 8.71 6.60 -10.59
N ASN A 32 7.40 6.67 -10.80
CA ASN A 32 6.77 7.65 -11.69
C ASN A 32 5.66 8.47 -11.03
N ARG A 33 5.35 8.21 -9.78
CA ARG A 33 4.20 8.81 -9.07
C ARG A 33 2.88 8.57 -9.79
N VAL A 34 2.79 7.47 -10.53
CA VAL A 34 1.58 7.07 -11.23
C VAL A 34 0.83 6.06 -10.38
N GLY A 35 -0.45 6.34 -10.13
CA GLY A 35 -1.29 5.47 -9.34
C GLY A 35 -2.44 6.23 -8.69
N ASP A 36 -3.45 5.50 -8.24
CA ASP A 36 -4.59 6.09 -7.54
C ASP A 36 -4.27 6.17 -6.04
N VAL A 37 -3.74 7.31 -5.63
CA VAL A 37 -3.32 7.56 -4.25
C VAL A 37 -4.18 8.66 -3.65
N LYS A 38 -4.68 8.42 -2.44
CA LYS A 38 -5.43 9.41 -1.67
C LYS A 38 -4.85 9.56 -0.27
N LYS A 39 -4.81 10.80 0.20
CA LYS A 39 -4.45 11.10 1.57
C LYS A 39 -5.62 10.70 2.48
N LEU A 40 -5.29 10.04 3.59
CA LEU A 40 -6.31 9.62 4.55
C LEU A 40 -6.82 10.82 5.36
N LYS A 41 -8.10 10.78 5.73
CA LYS A 41 -8.71 11.83 6.56
C LYS A 41 -8.43 11.56 8.04
N ALA A 42 -8.26 12.64 8.82
CA ALA A 42 -8.10 12.53 10.25
C ALA A 42 -9.27 11.74 10.89
N PRO A 43 -9.05 10.96 11.94
CA PRO A 43 -7.79 10.82 12.71
C PRO A 43 -6.73 9.90 12.08
N ARG A 44 -7.05 9.26 10.96
CA ARG A 44 -6.09 8.40 10.26
C ARG A 44 -5.02 9.25 9.59
N ILE A 45 -3.78 8.75 9.60
CA ILE A 45 -2.66 9.43 8.95
C ILE A 45 -2.08 8.56 7.85
N GLY A 46 -1.45 9.21 6.86
CA GLY A 46 -0.82 8.51 5.76
C GLY A 46 -1.64 8.55 4.49
N PHE A 47 -1.35 7.59 3.63
CA PHE A 47 -1.90 7.53 2.27
C PHE A 47 -2.39 6.13 1.94
N ARG A 48 -3.25 6.04 0.94
CA ARG A 48 -3.79 4.79 0.43
C ARG A 48 -3.55 4.71 -1.07
N LEU A 49 -2.90 3.63 -1.51
CA LEU A 49 -2.71 3.33 -2.92
C LEU A 49 -3.64 2.20 -3.33
N ARG A 50 -4.39 2.40 -4.39
CA ARG A 50 -5.25 1.36 -4.95
C ARG A 50 -4.43 0.42 -5.82
N GLY A 51 -4.46 -0.87 -5.49
CA GLY A 51 -3.83 -1.92 -6.27
C GLY A 51 -4.83 -3.04 -6.57
N GLY A 52 -5.60 -2.89 -7.67
CA GLY A 52 -6.66 -3.85 -8.00
C GLY A 52 -7.73 -3.89 -6.90
N ASP A 53 -7.98 -5.08 -6.37
CA ASP A 53 -8.93 -5.27 -5.27
C ASP A 53 -8.33 -5.00 -3.89
N TYR A 54 -7.06 -4.60 -3.86
CA TYR A 54 -6.35 -4.35 -2.61
C TYR A 54 -6.06 -2.88 -2.42
N ARG A 55 -5.87 -2.50 -1.16
CA ARG A 55 -5.48 -1.15 -0.77
C ARG A 55 -4.22 -1.24 0.05
N VAL A 56 -3.22 -0.48 -0.35
CA VAL A 56 -1.92 -0.42 0.31
C VAL A 56 -1.86 0.88 1.10
N PHE A 57 -1.71 0.78 2.41
CA PHE A 57 -1.58 1.95 3.27
C PHE A 57 -0.11 2.20 3.55
N PHE A 58 0.30 3.45 3.43
CA PHE A 58 1.69 3.81 3.62
C PHE A 58 1.85 5.22 4.18
N ASP A 59 3.01 5.48 4.76
CA ASP A 59 3.44 6.79 5.22
C ASP A 59 4.68 7.22 4.46
N ASN A 60 4.80 8.53 4.22
CA ASN A 60 6.02 9.11 3.69
C ASN A 60 7.02 9.30 4.83
N LYS A 61 8.20 8.69 4.70
CA LYS A 61 9.29 8.84 5.68
C LYS A 61 10.26 9.94 5.27
N SER A 62 10.43 10.13 3.94
CA SER A 62 11.24 11.17 3.36
C SER A 62 10.80 11.40 1.93
N ALA A 63 11.44 12.33 1.22
CA ALA A 63 11.08 12.65 -0.17
C ALA A 63 11.08 11.43 -1.09
N ASN A 64 11.95 10.45 -0.83
CA ASN A 64 12.12 9.28 -1.70
C ASN A 64 11.86 7.96 -0.99
N SER A 65 11.29 7.98 0.21
CA SER A 65 11.10 6.77 0.99
C SER A 65 9.70 6.72 1.59
N ILE A 66 9.07 5.55 1.47
CA ILE A 66 7.78 5.28 2.11
C ILE A 66 7.87 4.04 2.97
N GLU A 67 6.99 3.95 3.95
CA GLU A 67 6.81 2.74 4.75
C GLU A 67 5.41 2.20 4.50
N ILE A 68 5.33 0.96 4.02
CA ILE A 68 4.05 0.26 3.86
C ILE A 68 3.61 -0.25 5.23
N THR A 69 2.46 0.20 5.70
CA THR A 69 1.96 -0.12 7.04
C THR A 69 0.98 -1.28 7.06
N THR A 70 0.07 -1.32 6.10
CA THR A 70 -0.90 -2.42 5.97
C THR A 70 -1.29 -2.63 4.53
N VAL A 71 -1.73 -3.87 4.23
CA VAL A 71 -2.29 -4.24 2.93
C VAL A 71 -3.64 -4.90 3.21
N ARG A 72 -4.71 -4.36 2.68
CA ARG A 72 -6.07 -4.83 2.94
C ARG A 72 -6.86 -5.05 1.66
N HIS A 73 -7.69 -6.09 1.64
CA HIS A 73 -8.67 -6.24 0.58
C HIS A 73 -9.66 -5.06 0.67
N ARG A 74 -10.16 -4.59 -0.47
CA ARG A 74 -11.05 -3.42 -0.53
C ARG A 74 -12.25 -3.52 0.40
N ARG A 75 -12.76 -4.73 0.65
CA ARG A 75 -13.90 -4.97 1.55
C ARG A 75 -13.58 -4.64 3.00
N GLU A 76 -12.31 -4.77 3.39
CA GLU A 76 -11.86 -4.55 4.76
C GLU A 76 -11.21 -3.19 4.97
N ALA A 77 -10.81 -2.54 3.89
CA ALA A 77 -10.09 -1.27 3.95
C ALA A 77 -10.94 -0.12 4.49
N TYR A 78 -12.25 -0.24 4.41
CA TYR A 78 -13.20 0.82 4.80
C TYR A 78 -14.05 0.47 6.02
N ARG A 79 -13.68 -0.56 6.73
CA ARG A 79 -14.34 -0.92 7.99
C ARG A 79 -13.83 -0.10 9.16
#